data_0b4b84a94e01a64d9ed07e00c6fe0097
#
_entry.id   0b4b84a94e01a64d9ed07e00c6fe0097
#
_cell.length_a   1.000
_cell.length_b   1.000
_cell.length_c   1.000
_cell.angle_alpha   90.00
_cell.angle_beta   90.00
_cell.angle_gamma   90.00
#
_symmetry.space_group_name_H-M   'P 1'
#
loop_
_entity.id
_entity.type
_entity.pdbx_description
1 polymer ?
#
loop_
_entity_poly.entity_id
_entity_poly.type
_entity_poly.pdbx_seq_one_letter_code
_entity_poly.pdbx_strand_id
1 'polypeptide(L)'
;SLLVGTGGGTFTSPIKLITKPTVKWIEHLFQQQSIVEANALMLIAALAFLFFSLRNLTKLIKSLVMFRLQAFFDTHIFRTTLRAMFFGVIITILVQSSSITTSLVIPLAGAGILNLRQIFPYTLGANIGTTVTSLLASMVSGTIAPLAVALGHLSFNLLGIGLLWPIKRVREIPIHLAEWFSNLATKNKIYPLLYPLTY
;
A
#
# COMPACT_ATOMS: atom_id res chain seq x y z
N SER A 1 0.99 -20.68 16.33
CA SER A 1 -0.05 -21.61 16.78
C SER A 1 -1.05 -20.98 17.78
N LEU A 2 -0.72 -19.88 18.46
CA LEU A 2 -1.60 -19.20 19.44
C LEU A 2 -2.84 -18.56 18.78
N LEU A 3 -2.79 -18.19 17.50
CA LEU A 3 -3.90 -17.54 16.80
C LEU A 3 -4.76 -18.52 15.98
N VAL A 4 -4.23 -19.71 15.67
CA VAL A 4 -4.89 -20.69 14.78
C VAL A 4 -5.71 -21.73 15.55
N GLY A 5 -5.45 -21.90 16.85
CA GLY A 5 -6.10 -22.93 17.66
C GLY A 5 -7.47 -22.57 18.27
N THR A 6 -7.91 -21.30 18.15
CA THR A 6 -9.20 -20.85 18.71
C THR A 6 -10.21 -20.64 17.59
N GLY A 7 -10.74 -21.74 17.05
CA GLY A 7 -11.75 -21.69 16.00
C GLY A 7 -12.91 -20.74 16.37
N GLY A 8 -13.02 -19.64 15.63
CA GLY A 8 -14.17 -18.74 15.73
C GLY A 8 -14.15 -17.68 16.83
N GLY A 9 -13.02 -17.42 17.48
CA GLY A 9 -12.90 -16.30 18.44
C GLY A 9 -13.22 -14.96 17.77
N THR A 10 -14.09 -14.16 18.38
CA THR A 10 -14.38 -12.78 17.97
C THR A 10 -13.66 -11.80 18.88
N PHE A 11 -13.09 -10.76 18.31
CA PHE A 11 -12.54 -9.64 19.08
C PHE A 11 -13.28 -8.35 18.78
N THR A 12 -13.38 -7.45 19.74
CA THR A 12 -13.98 -6.13 19.54
C THR A 12 -13.00 -5.24 18.76
N SER A 13 -13.31 -4.99 17.51
CA SER A 13 -12.50 -4.12 16.65
C SER A 13 -12.74 -2.64 16.98
N PRO A 14 -11.68 -1.83 17.26
CA PRO A 14 -11.83 -0.40 17.46
C PRO A 14 -12.44 0.30 16.24
N ILE A 15 -12.13 -0.19 15.04
CA ILE A 15 -12.66 0.33 13.78
C ILE A 15 -14.17 0.10 13.69
N LYS A 16 -14.65 -1.08 14.11
CA LYS A 16 -16.11 -1.36 14.20
C LYS A 16 -16.85 -0.40 15.13
N LEU A 17 -16.24 0.00 16.24
CA LEU A 17 -16.86 0.96 17.16
C LEU A 17 -17.07 2.33 16.50
N ILE A 18 -16.09 2.78 15.71
CA ILE A 18 -16.15 4.07 15.01
C ILE A 18 -17.12 4.02 13.81
N THR A 19 -17.14 2.93 13.05
CA THR A 19 -17.95 2.81 11.84
C THR A 19 -19.38 2.38 12.10
N LYS A 20 -19.67 1.69 13.20
CA LYS A 20 -20.99 1.14 13.55
C LYS A 20 -22.13 2.18 13.53
N PRO A 21 -21.96 3.42 14.05
CA PRO A 21 -23.03 4.43 13.99
C PRO A 21 -23.42 4.80 12.56
N THR A 22 -22.40 4.99 11.69
CA THR A 22 -22.61 5.36 10.28
C THR A 22 -23.27 4.23 9.50
N VAL A 23 -22.87 2.98 9.72
CA VAL A 23 -23.48 1.80 9.10
C VAL A 23 -24.95 1.68 9.50
N LYS A 24 -25.25 1.78 10.80
CA LYS A 24 -26.64 1.74 11.30
C LYS A 24 -27.52 2.85 10.70
N TRP A 25 -26.97 4.06 10.55
CA TRP A 25 -27.69 5.16 9.94
C TRP A 25 -28.04 4.87 8.47
N ILE A 26 -27.08 4.31 7.72
CA ILE A 26 -27.31 3.89 6.32
C ILE A 26 -28.34 2.76 6.27
N GLU A 27 -28.24 1.73 7.11
CA GLU A 27 -29.21 0.64 7.20
C GLU A 27 -30.64 1.17 7.43
N HIS A 28 -30.78 2.14 8.33
CA HIS A 28 -32.07 2.74 8.65
C HIS A 28 -32.70 3.46 7.43
N LEU A 29 -31.90 4.05 6.56
CA LEU A 29 -32.39 4.70 5.34
C LEU A 29 -33.03 3.72 4.33
N PHE A 30 -32.63 2.45 4.38
CA PHE A 30 -33.10 1.42 3.45
C PHE A 30 -34.07 0.41 4.06
N GLN A 31 -34.52 0.61 5.31
CA GLN A 31 -35.42 -0.33 6.01
C GLN A 31 -36.81 -0.48 5.41
N GLN A 32 -37.23 0.41 4.50
CA GLN A 32 -38.55 0.36 3.86
C GLN A 32 -38.60 -0.47 2.58
N GLN A 33 -37.48 -1.05 2.15
CA GLN A 33 -37.39 -1.84 0.90
C GLN A 33 -37.29 -3.32 1.16
N SER A 34 -37.57 -4.14 0.15
CA SER A 34 -37.34 -5.61 0.28
C SER A 34 -35.88 -5.89 0.63
N ILE A 35 -35.64 -6.93 1.42
CA ILE A 35 -34.30 -7.26 1.95
C ILE A 35 -33.25 -7.39 0.82
N VAL A 36 -33.66 -7.92 -0.34
CA VAL A 36 -32.76 -8.09 -1.48
C VAL A 36 -32.40 -6.75 -2.14
N GLU A 37 -33.39 -5.87 -2.31
CA GLU A 37 -33.19 -4.54 -2.90
C GLU A 37 -32.40 -3.63 -1.97
N ALA A 38 -32.68 -3.66 -0.67
CA ALA A 38 -31.93 -2.92 0.33
C ALA A 38 -30.45 -3.33 0.37
N ASN A 39 -30.14 -4.61 0.33
CA ASN A 39 -28.76 -5.12 0.30
C ASN A 39 -28.03 -4.73 -0.99
N ALA A 40 -28.70 -4.80 -2.15
CA ALA A 40 -28.13 -4.39 -3.43
C ALA A 40 -27.83 -2.88 -3.45
N LEU A 41 -28.75 -2.05 -2.97
CA LEU A 41 -28.57 -0.60 -2.87
C LEU A 41 -27.47 -0.23 -1.90
N MET A 42 -27.36 -0.91 -0.74
CA MET A 42 -26.27 -0.72 0.21
C MET A 42 -24.92 -1.08 -0.41
N LEU A 43 -24.85 -2.16 -1.17
CA LEU A 43 -23.62 -2.57 -1.86
C LEU A 43 -23.20 -1.50 -2.89
N ILE A 44 -24.14 -1.03 -3.70
CA ILE A 44 -23.88 0.01 -4.70
C ILE A 44 -23.43 1.31 -4.02
N ALA A 45 -24.13 1.73 -2.96
CA ALA A 45 -23.76 2.90 -2.19
C ALA A 45 -22.36 2.77 -1.56
N ALA A 46 -22.04 1.61 -0.97
CA ALA A 46 -20.72 1.35 -0.39
C ALA A 46 -19.60 1.42 -1.44
N LEU A 47 -19.81 0.83 -2.62
CA LEU A 47 -18.88 0.92 -3.74
C LEU A 47 -18.74 2.35 -4.25
N ALA A 48 -19.83 3.08 -4.40
CA ALA A 48 -19.81 4.48 -4.83
C ALA A 48 -19.04 5.37 -3.84
N PHE A 49 -19.29 5.23 -2.53
CA PHE A 49 -18.54 5.94 -1.49
C PHE A 49 -17.06 5.55 -1.47
N LEU A 50 -16.74 4.28 -1.66
CA LEU A 50 -15.37 3.79 -1.73
C LEU A 50 -14.63 4.44 -2.92
N PHE A 51 -15.19 4.37 -4.13
CA PHE A 51 -14.59 4.99 -5.32
C PHE A 51 -14.48 6.51 -5.19
N PHE A 52 -15.51 7.18 -4.66
CA PHE A 52 -15.48 8.62 -4.43
C PHE A 52 -14.39 9.02 -3.42
N SER A 53 -14.29 8.30 -2.31
CA SER A 53 -13.28 8.51 -1.28
C SER A 53 -11.87 8.29 -1.82
N LEU A 54 -11.63 7.17 -2.52
CA LEU A 54 -10.33 6.85 -3.13
C LEU A 54 -9.92 7.91 -4.17
N ARG A 55 -10.87 8.32 -5.03
CA ARG A 55 -10.60 9.35 -6.05
C ARG A 55 -10.23 10.69 -5.43
N ASN A 56 -10.98 11.14 -4.40
CA ASN A 56 -10.70 12.40 -3.73
C ASN A 56 -9.41 12.35 -2.92
N LEU A 57 -9.18 11.26 -2.17
CA LEU A 57 -7.94 11.04 -1.44
C LEU A 57 -6.74 11.08 -2.38
N THR A 58 -6.81 10.36 -3.50
CA THR A 58 -5.74 10.34 -4.51
C THR A 58 -5.48 11.72 -5.11
N LYS A 59 -6.54 12.50 -5.38
CA LYS A 59 -6.39 13.89 -5.87
C LYS A 59 -5.75 14.79 -4.83
N LEU A 60 -6.18 14.72 -3.58
CA LEU A 60 -5.62 15.50 -2.47
C LEU A 60 -4.14 15.19 -2.29
N ILE A 61 -3.79 13.91 -2.24
CA ILE A 61 -2.40 13.49 -2.07
C ILE A 61 -1.55 13.91 -3.26
N LYS A 62 -2.02 13.71 -4.50
CA LYS A 62 -1.30 14.21 -5.69
C LYS A 62 -1.07 15.71 -5.62
N SER A 63 -2.06 16.51 -5.23
CA SER A 63 -1.92 17.96 -5.16
C SER A 63 -0.94 18.39 -4.05
N LEU A 64 -0.98 17.73 -2.90
CA LEU A 64 -0.07 18.02 -1.78
C LEU A 64 1.37 17.58 -2.09
N VAL A 65 1.53 16.41 -2.73
CA VAL A 65 2.83 15.82 -3.05
C VAL A 65 3.51 16.56 -4.21
N MET A 66 2.77 16.89 -5.28
CA MET A 66 3.35 17.52 -6.47
C MET A 66 3.84 18.97 -6.20
N PHE A 67 3.18 19.71 -5.30
CA PHE A 67 3.47 21.15 -5.13
C PHE A 67 4.51 21.47 -4.04
N ARG A 68 4.65 20.63 -3.02
CA ARG A 68 5.56 20.94 -1.88
C ARG A 68 6.69 19.94 -1.67
N LEU A 69 6.60 18.76 -2.26
CA LEU A 69 7.53 17.69 -1.95
C LEU A 69 8.72 17.59 -2.90
N GLN A 70 8.69 18.16 -4.10
CA GLN A 70 9.87 18.09 -4.98
C GLN A 70 11.13 18.65 -4.31
N ALA A 71 11.03 19.81 -3.66
CA ALA A 71 12.15 20.39 -2.91
C ALA A 71 12.44 19.67 -1.57
N PHE A 72 11.42 19.03 -0.96
CA PHE A 72 11.54 18.36 0.32
C PHE A 72 12.02 16.91 0.17
N PHE A 73 11.74 16.26 -0.96
CA PHE A 73 12.20 14.90 -1.27
C PHE A 73 13.72 14.84 -1.35
N ASP A 74 14.35 15.87 -1.95
CA ASP A 74 15.76 15.85 -2.32
C ASP A 74 16.72 15.92 -1.11
N THR A 75 16.38 16.68 -0.09
CA THR A 75 17.34 16.99 0.98
C THR A 75 17.13 16.24 2.28
N HIS A 76 15.90 15.79 2.58
CA HIS A 76 15.56 15.26 3.91
C HIS A 76 15.10 13.80 3.91
N ILE A 77 14.32 13.37 2.92
CA ILE A 77 13.69 12.03 2.92
C ILE A 77 14.68 10.96 2.49
N PHE A 78 15.34 11.15 1.35
CA PHE A 78 16.25 10.17 0.76
C PHE A 78 17.69 10.24 1.27
N ARG A 79 17.94 11.04 2.32
CA ARG A 79 19.27 11.18 2.92
C ARG A 79 19.75 9.89 3.62
N THR A 80 18.83 9.12 4.17
CA THR A 80 19.14 7.82 4.80
C THR A 80 18.14 6.76 4.40
N THR A 81 18.62 5.52 4.29
CA THR A 81 17.83 4.33 3.99
C THR A 81 16.58 4.20 4.87
N LEU A 82 16.73 4.36 6.19
CA LEU A 82 15.64 4.22 7.13
C LEU A 82 14.58 5.31 6.96
N ARG A 83 14.99 6.55 6.66
CA ARG A 83 14.04 7.64 6.38
C ARG A 83 13.25 7.36 5.11
N ALA A 84 13.91 6.96 4.02
CA ALA A 84 13.24 6.63 2.78
C ALA A 84 12.23 5.49 3.00
N MET A 85 12.61 4.43 3.71
CA MET A 85 11.73 3.31 4.03
C MET A 85 10.53 3.76 4.88
N PHE A 86 10.76 4.54 5.94
CA PHE A 86 9.71 5.05 6.80
C PHE A 86 8.70 5.94 6.06
N PHE A 87 9.20 6.80 5.16
CA PHE A 87 8.34 7.60 4.30
C PHE A 87 7.52 6.74 3.33
N GLY A 88 8.10 5.70 2.75
CA GLY A 88 7.37 4.71 1.94
C GLY A 88 6.22 4.08 2.71
N VAL A 89 6.45 3.68 3.97
CA VAL A 89 5.39 3.16 4.87
C VAL A 89 4.28 4.19 5.06
N ILE A 90 4.64 5.41 5.50
CA ILE A 90 3.65 6.46 5.82
C ILE A 90 2.82 6.81 4.59
N ILE A 91 3.48 7.09 3.47
CA ILE A 91 2.76 7.47 2.24
C ILE A 91 1.83 6.34 1.81
N THR A 92 2.27 5.08 1.87
CA THR A 92 1.40 3.96 1.49
C THR A 92 0.20 3.79 2.41
N ILE A 93 0.37 3.97 3.72
CA ILE A 93 -0.76 3.93 4.67
C ILE A 93 -1.76 5.04 4.37
N LEU A 94 -1.29 6.26 4.07
CA LEU A 94 -2.14 7.40 3.75
C LEU A 94 -2.86 7.23 2.41
N VAL A 95 -2.13 6.77 1.38
CA VAL A 95 -2.67 6.58 0.01
C VAL A 95 -3.43 5.28 -0.13
N GLN A 96 -3.16 4.29 0.74
CA GLN A 96 -3.66 2.91 0.69
C GLN A 96 -3.33 2.20 -0.64
N SER A 97 -2.23 2.61 -1.27
CA SER A 97 -1.77 2.03 -2.55
C SER A 97 -0.26 2.18 -2.70
N SER A 98 0.44 1.05 -2.63
CA SER A 98 1.89 1.01 -2.87
C SER A 98 2.26 1.33 -4.32
N SER A 99 1.40 0.99 -5.28
CA SER A 99 1.62 1.32 -6.69
C SER A 99 1.59 2.84 -6.93
N ILE A 100 0.65 3.56 -6.31
CA ILE A 100 0.63 5.03 -6.37
C ILE A 100 1.86 5.58 -5.64
N THR A 101 2.16 5.07 -4.46
CA THR A 101 3.32 5.49 -3.67
C THR A 101 4.61 5.35 -4.48
N THR A 102 4.86 4.20 -5.07
CA THR A 102 6.07 3.96 -5.86
C THR A 102 6.11 4.76 -7.16
N SER A 103 4.96 5.01 -7.80
CA SER A 103 4.91 5.84 -9.00
C SER A 103 5.26 7.32 -8.75
N LEU A 104 5.19 7.82 -7.52
CA LEU A 104 5.59 9.19 -7.17
C LEU A 104 7.10 9.44 -7.38
N VAL A 105 7.93 8.42 -7.20
CA VAL A 105 9.40 8.56 -7.33
C VAL A 105 9.89 8.35 -8.76
N ILE A 106 9.05 7.84 -9.69
CA ILE A 106 9.42 7.60 -11.09
C ILE A 106 9.84 8.89 -11.80
N PRO A 107 9.07 10.01 -11.74
CA PRO A 107 9.50 11.27 -12.36
C PRO A 107 10.81 11.81 -11.78
N LEU A 108 11.04 11.63 -10.48
CA LEU A 108 12.27 12.05 -9.80
C LEU A 108 13.47 11.22 -10.26
N ALA A 109 13.27 9.92 -10.47
CA ALA A 109 14.28 9.05 -11.06
C ALA A 109 14.57 9.44 -12.53
N GLY A 110 13.52 9.68 -13.31
CA GLY A 110 13.64 10.11 -14.70
C GLY A 110 14.34 11.46 -14.87
N ALA A 111 14.18 12.37 -13.92
CA ALA A 111 14.90 13.65 -13.87
C ALA A 111 16.35 13.52 -13.34
N GLY A 112 16.79 12.32 -12.94
CA GLY A 112 18.11 12.10 -12.35
C GLY A 112 18.29 12.64 -10.93
N ILE A 113 17.20 13.06 -10.28
CA ILE A 113 17.18 13.60 -8.92
C ILE A 113 17.42 12.46 -7.91
N LEU A 114 16.79 11.31 -8.14
CA LEU A 114 16.94 10.12 -7.30
C LEU A 114 17.55 8.96 -8.08
N ASN A 115 18.42 8.22 -7.42
CA ASN A 115 18.99 6.99 -7.96
C ASN A 115 18.27 5.74 -7.42
N LEU A 116 18.45 4.59 -8.08
CA LEU A 116 17.81 3.34 -7.70
C LEU A 116 18.13 2.91 -6.26
N ARG A 117 19.33 3.21 -5.76
CA ARG A 117 19.74 2.87 -4.39
C ARG A 117 18.99 3.67 -3.33
N GLN A 118 18.55 4.88 -3.67
CA GLN A 118 17.71 5.72 -2.81
C GLN A 118 16.24 5.28 -2.88
N ILE A 119 15.77 4.93 -4.08
CA ILE A 119 14.38 4.52 -4.32
C ILE A 119 14.08 3.16 -3.73
N PHE A 120 15.02 2.22 -3.78
CA PHE A 120 14.79 0.84 -3.35
C PHE A 120 14.32 0.72 -1.89
N PRO A 121 14.94 1.38 -0.88
CA PRO A 121 14.42 1.39 0.48
C PRO A 121 12.99 1.96 0.60
N TYR A 122 12.69 2.98 -0.18
CA TYR A 122 11.35 3.58 -0.21
C TYR A 122 10.30 2.58 -0.72
N THR A 123 10.62 1.80 -1.76
CA THR A 123 9.72 0.74 -2.27
C THR A 123 9.52 -0.39 -1.27
N LEU A 124 10.57 -0.77 -0.53
CA LEU A 124 10.44 -1.74 0.57
C LEU A 124 9.52 -1.20 1.68
N GLY A 125 9.64 0.08 2.01
CA GLY A 125 8.73 0.76 2.92
C GLY A 125 7.29 0.74 2.42
N ALA A 126 7.07 1.01 1.13
CA ALA A 126 5.75 0.94 0.51
C ALA A 126 5.11 -0.46 0.64
N ASN A 127 5.90 -1.53 0.50
CA ASN A 127 5.43 -2.90 0.73
C ASN A 127 5.00 -3.14 2.19
N ILE A 128 5.79 -2.68 3.16
CA ILE A 128 5.40 -2.74 4.58
C ILE A 128 4.10 -1.96 4.79
N GLY A 129 3.98 -0.75 4.21
CA GLY A 129 2.78 0.07 4.29
C GLY A 129 1.53 -0.66 3.80
N THR A 130 1.63 -1.44 2.72
CA THR A 130 0.53 -2.29 2.22
C THR A 130 0.13 -3.36 3.23
N THR A 131 1.08 -3.98 3.91
CA THR A 131 0.76 -4.98 4.93
C THR A 131 0.13 -4.36 6.18
N VAL A 132 0.53 -3.14 6.54
CA VAL A 132 -0.13 -2.38 7.62
C VAL A 132 -1.56 -2.03 7.24
N THR A 133 -1.83 -1.59 6.00
CA THR A 133 -3.20 -1.32 5.54
C THR A 133 -4.05 -2.59 5.51
N SER A 134 -3.48 -3.73 5.11
CA SER A 134 -4.15 -5.04 5.16
C SER A 134 -4.47 -5.45 6.61
N LEU A 135 -3.57 -5.18 7.55
CA LEU A 135 -3.80 -5.41 8.97
C LEU A 135 -4.96 -4.57 9.49
N LEU A 136 -4.99 -3.28 9.16
CA LEU A 136 -6.10 -2.38 9.53
C LEU A 136 -7.43 -2.87 8.94
N ALA A 137 -7.44 -3.28 7.66
CA ALA A 137 -8.63 -3.84 7.01
C ALA A 137 -9.09 -5.14 7.67
N SER A 138 -8.18 -6.03 8.06
CA SER A 138 -8.52 -7.29 8.72
C SER A 138 -9.19 -7.10 10.07
N MET A 139 -8.89 -6.00 10.77
CA MET A 139 -9.52 -5.65 12.05
C MET A 139 -11.01 -5.31 11.90
N VAL A 140 -11.47 -4.92 10.72
CA VAL A 140 -12.89 -4.63 10.45
C VAL A 140 -13.73 -5.91 10.46
N SER A 141 -13.17 -7.05 10.05
CA SER A 141 -13.87 -8.33 9.99
C SER A 141 -14.38 -8.80 11.38
N GLY A 142 -13.64 -8.46 12.43
CA GLY A 142 -13.93 -8.92 13.80
C GLY A 142 -13.70 -10.43 14.00
N THR A 143 -13.00 -11.09 13.09
CA THR A 143 -12.63 -12.51 13.18
C THR A 143 -11.12 -12.66 13.21
N ILE A 144 -10.63 -13.77 13.76
CA ILE A 144 -9.18 -13.99 13.98
C ILE A 144 -8.47 -14.38 12.69
N ALA A 145 -9.12 -15.11 11.78
CA ALA A 145 -8.48 -15.66 10.58
C ALA A 145 -7.87 -14.59 9.66
N PRO A 146 -8.60 -13.52 9.23
CA PRO A 146 -8.00 -12.44 8.43
C PRO A 146 -6.87 -11.70 9.16
N LEU A 147 -6.99 -11.54 10.49
CA LEU A 147 -5.96 -10.91 11.32
C LEU A 147 -4.67 -11.75 11.33
N ALA A 148 -4.78 -13.07 11.47
CA ALA A 148 -3.64 -13.97 11.45
C ALA A 148 -2.90 -13.93 10.09
N VAL A 149 -3.64 -13.91 8.98
CA VAL A 149 -3.05 -13.79 7.64
C VAL A 149 -2.33 -12.45 7.47
N ALA A 150 -2.96 -11.33 7.88
CA ALA A 150 -2.36 -10.01 7.78
C ALA A 150 -1.09 -9.87 8.65
N LEU A 151 -1.10 -10.42 9.86
CA LEU A 151 0.08 -10.48 10.74
C LEU A 151 1.19 -11.34 10.14
N GLY A 152 0.84 -12.49 9.56
CA GLY A 152 1.79 -13.35 8.85
C GLY A 152 2.47 -12.62 7.70
N HIS A 153 1.70 -11.89 6.88
CA HIS A 153 2.22 -11.09 5.78
C HIS A 153 3.13 -9.94 6.27
N LEU A 154 2.72 -9.22 7.31
CA LEU A 154 3.55 -8.17 7.91
C LEU A 154 4.86 -8.75 8.45
N SER A 155 4.79 -9.86 9.20
CA SER A 155 5.95 -10.55 9.76
C SER A 155 6.90 -11.03 8.66
N PHE A 156 6.39 -11.59 7.57
CA PHE A 156 7.18 -11.99 6.41
C PHE A 156 7.99 -10.82 5.84
N ASN A 157 7.34 -9.66 5.60
CA ASN A 157 8.02 -8.49 5.08
C ASN A 157 9.08 -7.94 6.06
N LEU A 158 8.76 -7.84 7.35
CA LEU A 158 9.68 -7.34 8.36
C LEU A 158 10.89 -8.29 8.53
N LEU A 159 10.67 -9.60 8.61
CA LEU A 159 11.73 -10.58 8.71
C LEU A 159 12.56 -10.65 7.44
N GLY A 160 11.91 -10.63 6.26
CA GLY A 160 12.60 -10.62 4.98
C GLY A 160 13.54 -9.42 4.85
N ILE A 161 13.05 -8.21 5.18
CA ILE A 161 13.89 -7.02 5.17
C ILE A 161 14.96 -7.09 6.26
N GLY A 162 14.62 -7.48 7.49
CA GLY A 162 15.54 -7.55 8.62
C GLY A 162 16.70 -8.55 8.39
N LEU A 163 16.43 -9.66 7.73
CA LEU A 163 17.44 -10.68 7.43
C LEU A 163 18.27 -10.35 6.18
N LEU A 164 17.61 -9.87 5.11
CA LEU A 164 18.25 -9.70 3.80
C LEU A 164 18.90 -8.31 3.65
N TRP A 165 18.36 -7.28 4.25
CA TRP A 165 18.88 -5.91 4.13
C TRP A 165 20.31 -5.73 4.66
N PRO A 166 20.73 -6.32 5.80
CA PRO A 166 22.10 -6.19 6.29
C PRO A 166 23.14 -6.79 5.35
N ILE A 167 22.73 -7.78 4.53
CA ILE A 167 23.63 -8.46 3.60
C ILE A 167 23.76 -7.64 2.32
N LYS A 168 24.82 -6.84 2.22
CA LYS A 168 25.06 -5.93 1.09
C LYS A 168 24.93 -6.62 -0.28
N ARG A 169 25.48 -7.83 -0.43
CA ARG A 169 25.42 -8.59 -1.69
C ARG A 169 23.97 -8.89 -2.11
N VAL A 170 23.12 -9.25 -1.16
CA VAL A 170 21.71 -9.62 -1.43
C VAL A 170 20.88 -8.39 -1.80
N ARG A 171 21.01 -7.29 -1.06
CA ARG A 171 20.25 -6.07 -1.35
C ARG A 171 20.64 -5.38 -2.66
N GLU A 172 21.86 -5.62 -3.17
CA GLU A 172 22.32 -5.07 -4.45
C GLU A 172 21.75 -5.87 -5.66
N ILE A 173 21.35 -7.13 -5.47
CA ILE A 173 20.83 -7.98 -6.56
C ILE A 173 19.66 -7.32 -7.32
N PRO A 174 18.55 -6.89 -6.65
CA PRO A 174 17.44 -6.28 -7.37
C PRO A 174 17.82 -4.96 -8.04
N ILE A 175 18.76 -4.21 -7.47
CA ILE A 175 19.27 -2.97 -8.05
C ILE A 175 20.05 -3.26 -9.34
N HIS A 176 20.97 -4.21 -9.31
CA HIS A 176 21.72 -4.60 -10.52
C HIS A 176 20.82 -5.21 -11.60
N LEU A 177 19.82 -5.99 -11.22
CA LEU A 177 18.83 -6.50 -12.17
C LEU A 177 18.04 -5.36 -12.83
N ALA A 178 17.62 -4.36 -12.05
CA ALA A 178 16.93 -3.19 -12.59
C ALA A 178 17.83 -2.36 -13.52
N GLU A 179 19.11 -2.14 -13.15
CA GLU A 179 20.10 -1.46 -13.98
C GLU A 179 20.35 -2.24 -15.29
N TRP A 180 20.54 -3.55 -15.18
CA TRP A 180 20.73 -4.43 -16.35
C TRP A 180 19.52 -4.37 -17.30
N PHE A 181 18.30 -4.50 -16.75
CA PHE A 181 17.08 -4.41 -17.55
C PHE A 181 16.91 -3.05 -18.20
N SER A 182 17.19 -1.96 -17.48
CA SER A 182 17.16 -0.60 -18.01
C SER A 182 18.11 -0.44 -19.18
N ASN A 183 19.35 -0.95 -19.06
CA ASN A 183 20.34 -0.93 -20.13
C ASN A 183 19.90 -1.76 -21.36
N LEU A 184 19.23 -2.88 -21.13
CA LEU A 184 18.66 -3.69 -22.21
C LEU A 184 17.51 -2.95 -22.90
N ALA A 185 16.61 -2.35 -22.14
CA ALA A 185 15.45 -1.62 -22.61
C ALA A 185 15.83 -0.36 -23.44
N THR A 186 16.94 0.31 -23.08
CA THR A 186 17.44 1.47 -23.84
C THR A 186 18.08 1.09 -25.17
N LYS A 187 18.64 -0.12 -25.28
CA LYS A 187 19.26 -0.61 -26.52
C LYS A 187 18.22 -1.00 -27.58
N ASN A 188 17.06 -1.48 -27.18
CA ASN A 188 16.01 -1.90 -28.11
C ASN A 188 14.63 -1.59 -27.53
N LYS A 189 13.88 -0.73 -28.25
CA LYS A 189 12.54 -0.28 -27.87
C LYS A 189 11.49 -1.42 -27.81
N ILE A 190 11.79 -2.60 -28.32
CA ILE A 190 10.91 -3.76 -28.29
C ILE A 190 10.82 -4.36 -26.88
N TYR A 191 11.90 -4.36 -26.12
CA TYR A 191 11.92 -4.96 -24.77
C TYR A 191 10.94 -4.31 -23.77
N PRO A 192 10.82 -2.98 -23.67
CA PRO A 192 9.79 -2.34 -22.84
C PRO A 192 8.35 -2.66 -23.25
N LEU A 193 8.12 -2.90 -24.56
CA LEU A 193 6.80 -3.26 -25.09
C LEU A 193 6.42 -4.71 -24.80
N LEU A 194 7.40 -5.61 -24.75
CA LEU A 194 7.17 -7.03 -24.44
C LEU A 194 7.00 -7.28 -22.94
N TYR A 195 7.58 -6.43 -22.08
CA TYR A 195 7.51 -6.61 -20.63
C TYR A 195 6.09 -6.70 -20.06
N PRO A 196 5.10 -5.86 -20.45
CA PRO A 196 3.72 -6.00 -19.99
C PRO A 196 3.00 -7.24 -20.51
N LEU A 197 3.50 -7.89 -21.58
CA LEU A 197 2.91 -9.11 -22.15
C LEU A 197 3.38 -10.39 -21.45
N THR A 198 4.41 -10.29 -20.60
CA THR A 198 4.97 -11.41 -19.83
C THR A 198 4.46 -11.45 -18.38
N TYR A 199 3.59 -10.50 -18.01
CA TYR A 199 2.91 -10.37 -16.74
C TYR A 199 1.41 -10.61 -16.95
#